data_c0385384b330f672f8ec73e6a70dce6f
#
_entry.id   c0385384b330f672f8ec73e6a70dce6f
#
_cell.length_a   1.000
_cell.length_b   1.000
_cell.length_c   1.000
_cell.angle_alpha   90.00
_cell.angle_beta   90.00
_cell.angle_gamma   90.00
#
_symmetry.space_group_name_H-M   'P 1'
#
loop_
_entity.id
_entity.type
_entity.pdbx_description
1 polymer ?
#
loop_
_entity_poly.entity_id
_entity_poly.type
_entity_poly.pdbx_seq_one_letter_code
_entity_poly.pdbx_strand_id
1 'polypeptide(L)'
;INIPMMLALMRQPVYSNSAEYADNRISLFSAQWGKCAITGVEFSSVGEIHCHHKLPRHLGGTDAYENLILIKNSVHKLIHASKAETIYKYMDLLQLDNKQLIKVNHLRELASMQPI
;
A
#
# COMPACT_ATOMS: atom_id res chain seq x y z
N ILE A 1 -18.61 2.21 -5.21
CA ILE A 1 -17.37 2.82 -4.73
C ILE A 1 -17.67 3.95 -3.76
N ASN A 2 -16.78 4.22 -2.81
CA ASN A 2 -16.97 5.25 -1.79
C ASN A 2 -16.58 6.62 -2.37
N ILE A 3 -17.57 7.35 -2.90
CA ILE A 3 -17.33 8.67 -3.50
C ILE A 3 -16.82 9.69 -2.48
N PRO A 4 -17.41 9.82 -1.26
CA PRO A 4 -16.87 10.75 -0.27
C PRO A 4 -15.40 10.51 0.07
N MET A 5 -14.98 9.26 0.18
CA MET A 5 -13.58 8.92 0.45
C MET A 5 -12.69 9.24 -0.74
N MET A 6 -13.15 8.98 -1.97
CA MET A 6 -12.42 9.35 -3.18
C MET A 6 -12.18 10.87 -3.22
N LEU A 7 -13.20 11.66 -2.94
CA LEU A 7 -13.07 13.11 -2.89
C LEU A 7 -12.10 13.56 -1.78
N ALA A 8 -12.13 12.91 -0.62
CA ALA A 8 -11.21 13.19 0.46
C ALA A 8 -9.77 12.87 0.06
N LEU A 9 -9.56 11.76 -0.66
CA LEU A 9 -8.25 11.38 -1.17
C LEU A 9 -7.72 12.39 -2.18
N MET A 10 -8.59 12.89 -3.08
CA MET A 10 -8.23 13.92 -4.07
C MET A 10 -7.80 15.23 -3.41
N ARG A 11 -8.37 15.56 -2.25
CA ARG A 11 -8.04 16.78 -1.50
C ARG A 11 -6.82 16.63 -0.60
N GLN A 12 -6.36 15.39 -0.38
CA GLN A 12 -5.21 15.14 0.49
C GLN A 12 -3.94 15.71 -0.16
N PRO A 13 -3.14 16.53 0.56
CA PRO A 13 -1.93 17.10 0.01
C PRO A 13 -0.87 16.05 -0.32
N VAL A 14 -0.15 16.27 -1.43
CA VAL A 14 0.92 15.36 -1.89
C VAL A 14 2.15 16.22 -2.20
N TYR A 15 2.76 16.78 -1.17
CA TYR A 15 3.73 17.85 -1.30
C TYR A 15 5.03 17.47 -2.03
N SER A 16 5.54 16.30 -1.81
CA SER A 16 6.86 15.89 -2.33
C SER A 16 6.77 14.92 -3.51
N ASN A 17 5.59 14.73 -4.08
CA ASN A 17 5.36 13.77 -5.13
C ASN A 17 4.97 14.43 -6.45
N SER A 18 5.14 13.70 -7.55
CA SER A 18 4.81 14.18 -8.89
C SER A 18 3.30 14.25 -9.13
N ALA A 19 2.91 14.96 -10.20
CA ALA A 19 1.52 14.94 -10.67
C ALA A 19 1.12 13.52 -11.08
N GLU A 20 2.03 12.76 -11.69
CA GLU A 20 1.81 11.37 -12.06
C GLU A 20 1.46 10.52 -10.83
N TYR A 21 2.20 10.66 -9.74
CA TYR A 21 1.92 9.97 -8.49
C TYR A 21 0.53 10.32 -7.96
N ALA A 22 0.21 11.61 -7.91
CA ALA A 22 -1.08 12.09 -7.40
C ALA A 22 -2.25 11.53 -8.23
N ASP A 23 -2.14 11.58 -9.55
CA ASP A 23 -3.18 11.09 -10.46
C ASP A 23 -3.33 9.56 -10.38
N ASN A 24 -2.22 8.84 -10.37
CA ASN A 24 -2.23 7.38 -10.28
C ASN A 24 -2.82 6.88 -8.97
N ARG A 25 -2.58 7.60 -7.89
CA ARG A 25 -3.18 7.30 -6.59
C ARG A 25 -4.70 7.27 -6.65
N ILE A 26 -5.30 8.25 -7.31
CA ILE A 26 -6.76 8.32 -7.48
C ILE A 26 -7.27 7.21 -8.41
N SER A 27 -6.57 6.98 -9.52
CA SER A 27 -6.92 5.90 -10.46
C SER A 27 -6.88 4.54 -9.79
N LEU A 28 -5.89 4.29 -8.93
CA LEU A 28 -5.77 3.04 -8.16
C LEU A 28 -6.92 2.88 -7.16
N PHE A 29 -7.34 3.96 -6.51
CA PHE A 29 -8.48 3.89 -5.60
C PHE A 29 -9.71 3.37 -6.33
N SER A 30 -9.99 3.89 -7.51
CA SER A 30 -11.09 3.43 -8.35
C SER A 30 -10.88 1.98 -8.80
N ALA A 31 -9.69 1.64 -9.31
CA ALA A 31 -9.37 0.31 -9.80
C ALA A 31 -9.44 -0.76 -8.71
N GLN A 32 -9.12 -0.41 -7.48
CA GLN A 32 -9.16 -1.31 -6.31
C GLN A 32 -10.51 -1.28 -5.58
N TRP A 33 -11.52 -0.57 -6.10
CA TRP A 33 -12.83 -0.45 -5.48
C TRP A 33 -12.80 0.09 -4.05
N GLY A 34 -11.85 1.00 -3.76
CA GLY A 34 -11.68 1.55 -2.42
C GLY A 34 -11.21 0.55 -1.38
N LYS A 35 -10.55 -0.53 -1.81
CA LYS A 35 -10.11 -1.63 -0.95
C LYS A 35 -8.59 -1.73 -0.93
N CYS A 36 -8.05 -2.16 0.21
CA CYS A 36 -6.64 -2.52 0.32
C CYS A 36 -6.34 -3.68 -0.63
N ALA A 37 -5.28 -3.55 -1.43
CA ALA A 37 -4.92 -4.56 -2.43
C ALA A 37 -4.50 -5.89 -1.82
N ILE A 38 -4.08 -5.91 -0.55
CA ILE A 38 -3.66 -7.14 0.13
C ILE A 38 -4.80 -7.77 0.91
N THR A 39 -5.46 -7.00 1.78
CA THR A 39 -6.50 -7.56 2.66
C THR A 39 -7.86 -7.70 1.98
N GLY A 40 -8.10 -6.95 0.90
CA GLY A 40 -9.40 -6.92 0.23
C GLY A 40 -10.48 -6.19 1.03
N VAL A 41 -10.13 -5.56 2.14
CA VAL A 41 -11.06 -4.84 3.01
C VAL A 41 -11.11 -3.38 2.59
N GLU A 42 -12.32 -2.80 2.57
CA GLU A 42 -12.49 -1.38 2.27
C GLU A 42 -11.71 -0.52 3.27
N PHE A 43 -11.07 0.53 2.76
CA PHE A 43 -10.45 1.53 3.61
C PHE A 43 -11.53 2.23 4.43
N SER A 44 -11.28 2.42 5.72
CA SER A 44 -12.23 3.05 6.63
C SER A 44 -12.04 4.57 6.71
N SER A 45 -10.87 5.07 6.33
CA SER A 45 -10.57 6.49 6.29
C SER A 45 -9.44 6.77 5.28
N VAL A 46 -9.35 8.02 4.83
CA VAL A 46 -8.29 8.42 3.91
C VAL A 46 -6.90 8.32 4.56
N GLY A 47 -6.81 8.54 5.87
CA GLY A 47 -5.55 8.42 6.61
C GLY A 47 -5.01 7.01 6.72
N GLU A 48 -5.85 6.01 6.47
CA GLU A 48 -5.47 4.60 6.46
C GLU A 48 -4.79 4.19 5.15
N ILE A 49 -4.96 4.97 4.09
CA ILE A 49 -4.50 4.64 2.75
C ILE A 49 -3.04 5.01 2.58
N HIS A 50 -2.22 4.05 2.18
CA HIS A 50 -0.84 4.30 1.79
C HIS A 50 -0.64 3.91 0.33
N CYS A 51 -0.13 4.84 -0.48
CA CYS A 51 0.23 4.59 -1.86
C CYS A 51 1.70 4.15 -1.88
N HIS A 52 1.89 2.84 -2.01
CA HIS A 52 3.20 2.20 -1.88
C HIS A 52 3.88 2.05 -3.24
N HIS A 53 5.17 2.38 -3.32
CA HIS A 53 6.01 2.05 -4.48
C HIS A 53 6.44 0.60 -4.36
N LYS A 54 6.00 -0.25 -5.29
CA LYS A 54 6.36 -1.68 -5.30
C LYS A 54 7.87 -1.85 -5.35
N LEU A 55 8.53 -1.22 -6.32
CA LEU A 55 9.96 -1.02 -6.31
C LEU A 55 10.23 0.36 -5.71
N PRO A 56 10.95 0.45 -4.58
CA PRO A 56 11.24 1.72 -3.93
C PRO A 56 11.98 2.70 -4.84
N ARG A 57 11.74 3.99 -4.65
CA ARG A 57 12.41 5.04 -5.44
C ARG A 57 13.93 4.93 -5.37
N HIS A 58 14.48 4.68 -4.18
CA HIS A 58 15.94 4.58 -3.99
C HIS A 58 16.55 3.35 -4.68
N LEU A 59 15.72 2.40 -5.12
CA LEU A 59 16.13 1.23 -5.91
C LEU A 59 15.76 1.36 -7.38
N GLY A 60 15.37 2.57 -7.83
CA GLY A 60 15.04 2.85 -9.21
C GLY A 60 13.56 2.83 -9.55
N GLY A 61 12.70 2.69 -8.54
CA GLY A 61 11.24 2.71 -8.75
C GLY A 61 10.73 4.09 -9.18
N THR A 62 9.71 4.07 -10.06
CA THR A 62 9.09 5.27 -10.61
C THR A 62 7.69 5.47 -10.05
N ASP A 63 7.06 6.59 -10.43
CA ASP A 63 5.67 6.90 -10.08
C ASP A 63 4.66 6.34 -11.07
N ALA A 64 5.09 5.45 -11.98
CA ALA A 64 4.22 4.81 -12.95
C ALA A 64 3.12 4.01 -12.25
N TYR A 65 1.95 3.97 -12.87
CA TYR A 65 0.78 3.26 -12.35
C TYR A 65 1.12 1.81 -11.95
N GLU A 66 1.88 1.11 -12.78
CA GLU A 66 2.26 -0.30 -12.55
C GLU A 66 3.16 -0.48 -11.33
N ASN A 67 3.85 0.58 -10.90
CA ASN A 67 4.74 0.52 -9.74
C ASN A 67 4.09 0.97 -8.44
N LEU A 68 2.81 1.32 -8.47
CA LEU A 68 2.08 1.82 -7.29
C LEU A 68 0.98 0.85 -6.90
N ILE A 69 0.68 0.82 -5.61
CA ILE A 69 -0.38 -0.01 -5.05
C ILE A 69 -0.91 0.66 -3.78
N LEU A 70 -2.24 0.66 -3.61
CA LEU A 70 -2.84 1.20 -2.39
C LEU A 70 -3.02 0.09 -1.35
N ILE A 71 -2.48 0.30 -0.19
CA ILE A 71 -2.51 -0.65 0.92
C ILE A 71 -2.79 0.08 2.24
N LYS A 72 -3.25 -0.67 3.23
CA LYS A 72 -3.38 -0.14 4.59
C LYS A 72 -2.01 0.19 5.18
N ASN A 73 -1.97 1.18 6.05
CA ASN A 73 -0.74 1.53 6.78
C ASN A 73 -0.14 0.32 7.51
N SER A 74 -0.96 -0.54 8.10
CA SER A 74 -0.50 -1.75 8.80
C SER A 74 0.18 -2.74 7.85
N VAL A 75 -0.33 -2.88 6.62
CA VAL A 75 0.30 -3.71 5.59
C VAL A 75 1.64 -3.10 5.16
N HIS A 76 1.67 -1.79 4.97
CA HIS A 76 2.90 -1.08 4.62
C HIS A 76 3.99 -1.28 5.68
N LYS A 77 3.61 -1.19 6.96
CA LYS A 77 4.53 -1.44 8.07
C LYS A 77 5.05 -2.88 8.07
N LEU A 78 4.19 -3.84 7.75
CA LEU A 78 4.63 -5.24 7.63
C LEU A 78 5.62 -5.45 6.48
N ILE A 79 5.38 -4.79 5.34
CA ILE A 79 6.28 -4.89 4.18
C ILE A 79 7.69 -4.40 4.53
N HIS A 80 7.80 -3.35 5.33
CA HIS A 80 9.10 -2.75 5.68
C HIS A 80 9.64 -3.18 7.03
N ALA A 81 8.96 -4.07 7.75
CA ALA A 81 9.41 -4.52 9.06
C ALA A 81 10.64 -5.44 8.96
N SER A 82 11.66 -5.16 9.76
CA SER A 82 12.86 -5.98 9.85
C SER A 82 13.01 -6.67 11.22
N LYS A 83 12.43 -6.08 12.26
CA LYS A 83 12.50 -6.62 13.63
C LYS A 83 11.43 -7.70 13.83
N ALA A 84 11.81 -8.81 14.43
CA ALA A 84 10.90 -9.93 14.68
C ALA A 84 9.63 -9.49 15.45
N GLU A 85 9.78 -8.68 16.48
CA GLU A 85 8.64 -8.19 17.28
C GLU A 85 7.66 -7.36 16.45
N THR A 86 8.16 -6.54 15.51
CA THR A 86 7.31 -5.74 14.61
C THR A 86 6.57 -6.65 13.64
N ILE A 87 7.27 -7.63 13.08
CA ILE A 87 6.67 -8.62 12.17
C ILE A 87 5.55 -9.38 12.89
N TYR A 88 5.80 -9.89 14.10
CA TYR A 88 4.78 -10.58 14.88
C TYR A 88 3.57 -9.72 15.16
N LYS A 89 3.78 -8.45 15.53
CA LYS A 89 2.72 -7.51 15.82
C LYS A 89 1.75 -7.37 14.62
N TYR A 90 2.28 -7.13 13.45
CA TYR A 90 1.44 -6.90 12.26
C TYR A 90 0.91 -8.19 11.65
N MET A 91 1.63 -9.29 11.74
CA MET A 91 1.10 -10.60 11.36
C MET A 91 -0.09 -10.98 12.23
N ASP A 92 0.00 -10.76 13.54
CA ASP A 92 -1.11 -11.00 14.46
C ASP A 92 -2.30 -10.08 14.19
N LEU A 93 -2.03 -8.80 13.96
CA LEU A 93 -3.07 -7.81 13.69
C LEU A 93 -3.82 -8.12 12.38
N LEU A 94 -3.11 -8.49 11.34
CA LEU A 94 -3.69 -8.60 10.00
C LEU A 94 -4.32 -9.96 9.72
N GLN A 95 -3.87 -11.03 10.38
CA GLN A 95 -4.41 -12.40 10.19
C GLN A 95 -4.51 -12.77 8.70
N LEU A 96 -3.40 -12.60 7.97
CA LEU A 96 -3.34 -12.85 6.54
C LEU A 96 -3.48 -14.34 6.22
N ASP A 97 -4.19 -14.67 5.14
CA ASP A 97 -4.18 -16.02 4.60
C ASP A 97 -2.91 -16.26 3.77
N ASN A 98 -2.73 -17.49 3.26
CA ASN A 98 -1.53 -17.85 2.51
C ASN A 98 -1.37 -17.03 1.23
N LYS A 99 -2.45 -16.76 0.51
CA LYS A 99 -2.40 -15.97 -0.73
C LYS A 99 -1.99 -14.53 -0.44
N GLN A 100 -2.52 -13.96 0.61
CA GLN A 100 -2.19 -12.59 1.04
C GLN A 100 -0.73 -12.50 1.47
N LEU A 101 -0.24 -13.48 2.22
CA LEU A 101 1.15 -13.52 2.66
C LEU A 101 2.10 -13.67 1.48
N ILE A 102 1.76 -14.45 0.47
CA ILE A 102 2.56 -14.56 -0.77
C ILE A 102 2.68 -13.20 -1.43
N LYS A 103 1.59 -12.44 -1.52
CA LYS A 103 1.61 -11.08 -2.08
C LYS A 103 2.49 -10.13 -1.25
N VAL A 104 2.38 -10.20 0.07
CA VAL A 104 3.23 -9.38 0.97
C VAL A 104 4.70 -9.74 0.76
N ASN A 105 5.03 -11.02 0.70
CA ASN A 105 6.41 -11.45 0.50
C ASN A 105 6.96 -11.03 -0.87
N HIS A 106 6.12 -11.00 -1.90
CA HIS A 106 6.52 -10.46 -3.21
C HIS A 106 6.88 -8.98 -3.11
N LEU A 107 6.06 -8.19 -2.42
CA LEU A 107 6.34 -6.77 -2.19
C LEU A 107 7.59 -6.57 -1.32
N ARG A 108 7.79 -7.42 -0.33
CA ARG A 108 9.01 -7.39 0.49
C ARG A 108 10.25 -7.67 -0.35
N GLU A 109 10.19 -8.67 -1.22
CA GLU A 109 11.30 -9.00 -2.13
C GLU A 109 11.66 -7.82 -3.03
N LEU A 110 10.67 -7.16 -3.62
CA LEU A 110 10.89 -5.96 -4.44
C LEU A 110 11.53 -4.82 -3.65
N ALA A 111 11.26 -4.74 -2.35
CA ALA A 111 11.85 -3.75 -1.45
C ALA A 111 13.16 -4.22 -0.83
N SER A 112 13.73 -5.32 -1.28
CA SER A 112 14.97 -5.92 -0.76
C SER A 112 14.85 -6.38 0.69
N MET A 113 13.65 -6.80 1.10
CA MET A 113 13.40 -7.35 2.43
C MET A 113 13.32 -8.87 2.37
N GLN A 114 13.71 -9.52 3.47
CA GLN A 114 13.61 -10.97 3.60
C GLN A 114 12.15 -11.41 3.66
N PRO A 115 11.79 -12.61 3.17
CA PRO A 115 10.43 -13.13 3.29
C PRO A 115 10.08 -13.43 4.75
N ILE A 116 8.80 -13.41 5.03
CA ILE A 116 8.25 -13.78 6.33
C ILE A 116 7.85 -15.25 6.33
#